data_2015f7c9aa31da023aac916235c93e88
#
_entry.id   2015f7c9aa31da023aac916235c93e88
#
_cell.length_a   1.000
_cell.length_b   1.000
_cell.length_c   1.000
_cell.angle_alpha   90.00
_cell.angle_beta   90.00
_cell.angle_gamma   90.00
#
_symmetry.space_group_name_H-M   'P 1'
#
loop_
_entity.id
_entity.type
_entity.pdbx_description
1 polymer ?
#
loop_
_entity_poly.entity_id
_entity_poly.type
_entity_poly.pdbx_seq_one_letter_code
_entity_poly.pdbx_strand_id
1 'polypeptide(L)'
;MADDVLFIHHQPSLRNIGDELCSPKHYFSFESSGRRVAVLGGGVFSDLGEHALAAARVEPKDAVLWAIGRSWMCKDDDVPAISGLPHADWGLRDIDGVVDKDRFLPCVSCLHPMLDDAIDGRGTLLFLNADPRVTPRRELRALRKMAQARGWGFLQNDCSDSAMRRALRLNERIITNSFHGAYWGLLSGHEVAIAGYSSKFTSLLKALGLEYAEMARYEKARRRSLFSYVVCGARSGLCQSIDRVAHGDMWVSLPSSKAVLARFRHLNLAFAEAQVRAGTFAAVRPSSFSPIDIR
;
A
#
# COMPACT_ATOMS: atom_id res chain seq x y z
N MET A 1 -10.92 12.06 -29.17
CA MET A 1 -9.82 11.10 -29.29
C MET A 1 -9.86 10.26 -28.01
N ALA A 2 -9.89 8.94 -28.09
CA ALA A 2 -9.82 8.09 -26.90
C ALA A 2 -8.44 8.30 -26.27
N ASP A 3 -8.37 8.40 -24.93
CA ASP A 3 -7.10 8.50 -24.23
C ASP A 3 -6.25 7.26 -24.56
N ASP A 4 -5.12 7.47 -25.20
CA ASP A 4 -4.20 6.39 -25.59
C ASP A 4 -3.49 5.77 -24.38
N VAL A 5 -3.51 6.44 -23.24
CA VAL A 5 -2.97 5.95 -21.97
C VAL A 5 -4.10 5.72 -20.99
N LEU A 6 -4.33 4.46 -20.65
CA LEU A 6 -5.38 4.02 -19.73
C LEU A 6 -4.78 3.69 -18.36
N PHE A 7 -5.28 4.32 -17.30
CA PHE A 7 -4.87 3.99 -15.93
C PHE A 7 -5.87 3.05 -15.27
N ILE A 8 -5.37 1.89 -14.85
CA ILE A 8 -6.13 0.87 -14.16
C ILE A 8 -5.63 0.78 -12.72
N HIS A 9 -6.52 1.02 -11.78
CA HIS A 9 -6.24 0.89 -10.35
C HIS A 9 -7.42 0.25 -9.63
N HIS A 10 -7.16 -0.34 -8.49
CA HIS A 10 -8.21 -0.96 -7.70
C HIS A 10 -9.16 0.12 -7.16
N GLN A 11 -10.45 -0.04 -7.47
CA GLN A 11 -11.53 0.82 -6.94
C GLN A 11 -12.41 -0.03 -6.04
N PRO A 12 -12.06 -0.18 -4.76
CA PRO A 12 -12.89 -0.94 -3.83
C PRO A 12 -14.23 -0.23 -3.63
N SER A 13 -15.27 -1.00 -3.28
CA SER A 13 -16.59 -0.46 -2.92
C SER A 13 -16.55 0.48 -1.71
N LEU A 14 -15.53 0.35 -0.88
CA LEU A 14 -15.19 1.26 0.21
C LEU A 14 -13.95 2.03 -0.20
N ARG A 15 -13.97 3.33 -0.01
CA ARG A 15 -12.82 4.19 -0.26
C ARG A 15 -11.57 3.66 0.44
N ASN A 16 -10.45 3.72 -0.23
CA ASN A 16 -9.14 3.39 0.32
C ASN A 16 -8.10 4.35 -0.24
N ILE A 17 -7.73 5.35 0.55
CA ILE A 17 -6.76 6.37 0.14
C ILE A 17 -5.43 5.74 -0.31
N GLY A 18 -5.04 4.61 0.27
CA GLY A 18 -3.83 3.90 -0.15
C GLY A 18 -3.91 3.41 -1.59
N ASP A 19 -5.04 2.83 -1.99
CA ASP A 19 -5.24 2.36 -3.34
C ASP A 19 -5.41 3.53 -4.32
N GLU A 20 -6.05 4.62 -3.90
CA GLU A 20 -6.18 5.85 -4.69
C GLU A 20 -4.81 6.46 -5.00
N LEU A 21 -3.95 6.64 -3.99
CA LEU A 21 -2.65 7.28 -4.13
C LEU A 21 -1.57 6.39 -4.77
N CYS A 22 -1.87 5.13 -5.05
CA CYS A 22 -0.92 4.22 -5.70
C CYS A 22 -0.93 4.29 -7.23
N SER A 23 -1.74 5.14 -7.85
CA SER A 23 -1.73 5.28 -9.30
C SER A 23 -0.65 6.26 -9.78
N PRO A 24 0.20 5.87 -10.74
CA PRO A 24 1.24 6.74 -11.28
C PRO A 24 0.70 8.04 -11.90
N LYS A 25 -0.55 8.03 -12.33
CA LYS A 25 -1.23 9.22 -12.91
C LYS A 25 -1.21 10.46 -12.01
N HIS A 26 -1.02 10.28 -10.70
CA HIS A 26 -1.00 11.38 -9.73
C HIS A 26 0.36 12.07 -9.63
N TYR A 27 1.40 11.42 -10.15
CA TYR A 27 2.80 11.83 -9.97
C TYR A 27 3.52 12.07 -11.28
N PHE A 28 2.94 11.60 -12.39
CA PHE A 28 3.53 11.73 -13.71
C PHE A 28 2.48 12.15 -14.74
N SER A 29 2.90 12.95 -15.69
CA SER A 29 2.22 13.14 -16.97
C SER A 29 2.79 12.19 -18.01
N PHE A 30 1.92 11.58 -18.81
CA PHE A 30 2.27 10.60 -19.83
C PHE A 30 1.89 11.12 -21.19
N GLU A 31 2.84 11.04 -22.15
CA GLU A 31 2.58 11.28 -23.57
C GLU A 31 2.55 9.93 -24.29
N SER A 32 1.48 9.69 -25.06
CA SER A 32 1.34 8.47 -25.86
C SER A 32 2.41 8.41 -26.95
N SER A 33 2.92 7.21 -27.20
CA SER A 33 3.75 6.91 -28.38
C SER A 33 2.93 6.63 -29.64
N GLY A 34 1.63 6.91 -29.64
CA GLY A 34 0.70 6.54 -30.71
C GLY A 34 0.14 5.13 -30.56
N ARG A 35 0.46 4.43 -29.46
CA ARG A 35 -0.08 3.11 -29.10
C ARG A 35 -0.98 3.25 -27.88
N ARG A 36 -2.03 2.42 -27.82
CA ARG A 36 -2.86 2.33 -26.62
C ARG A 36 -2.13 1.49 -25.57
N VAL A 37 -1.82 2.09 -24.43
CA VAL A 37 -1.08 1.45 -23.33
C VAL A 37 -1.90 1.51 -22.04
N ALA A 38 -1.99 0.40 -21.31
CA ALA A 38 -2.54 0.40 -19.97
C ALA A 38 -1.43 0.47 -18.92
N VAL A 39 -1.61 1.32 -17.92
CA VAL A 39 -0.74 1.40 -16.73
C VAL A 39 -1.52 0.87 -15.53
N LEU A 40 -1.10 -0.27 -15.00
CA LEU A 40 -1.71 -0.91 -13.84
C LEU A 40 -0.95 -0.52 -12.58
N GLY A 41 -1.67 0.03 -11.60
CA GLY A 41 -1.12 0.41 -10.29
C GLY A 41 -2.23 0.49 -9.25
N GLY A 42 -1.98 1.11 -8.11
CA GLY A 42 -3.05 1.45 -7.16
C GLY A 42 -3.81 0.27 -6.58
N GLY A 43 -3.14 -0.61 -5.84
CA GLY A 43 -3.79 -1.73 -5.17
C GLY A 43 -4.15 -2.91 -6.09
N VAL A 44 -3.80 -2.84 -7.38
CA VAL A 44 -3.91 -3.99 -8.28
C VAL A 44 -2.91 -5.07 -7.86
N PHE A 45 -3.36 -6.30 -7.93
CA PHE A 45 -2.55 -7.49 -7.66
C PHE A 45 -2.43 -8.31 -8.95
N SER A 46 -1.40 -9.13 -9.03
CA SER A 46 -1.12 -9.94 -10.22
C SER A 46 -2.30 -10.83 -10.64
N ASP A 47 -3.02 -11.37 -9.67
CA ASP A 47 -4.20 -12.22 -9.87
C ASP A 47 -5.46 -11.46 -10.33
N LEU A 48 -5.50 -10.14 -10.17
CA LEU A 48 -6.60 -9.28 -10.62
C LEU A 48 -6.26 -8.50 -11.90
N GLY A 49 -4.98 -8.40 -12.23
CA GLY A 49 -4.50 -7.60 -13.35
C GLY A 49 -5.03 -8.10 -14.70
N GLU A 50 -5.02 -9.41 -14.92
CA GLU A 50 -5.51 -10.04 -16.15
C GLU A 50 -6.99 -9.76 -16.39
N HIS A 51 -7.82 -9.89 -15.35
CA HIS A 51 -9.24 -9.56 -15.45
C HIS A 51 -9.48 -8.08 -15.77
N ALA A 52 -8.68 -7.20 -15.18
CA ALA A 52 -8.79 -5.77 -15.42
C ALA A 52 -8.37 -5.40 -16.87
N LEU A 53 -7.32 -6.02 -17.40
CA LEU A 53 -6.89 -5.84 -18.78
C LEU A 53 -7.93 -6.36 -19.78
N ALA A 54 -8.48 -7.54 -19.53
CA ALA A 54 -9.54 -8.13 -20.36
C ALA A 54 -10.79 -7.22 -20.39
N ALA A 55 -11.21 -6.72 -19.22
CA ALA A 55 -12.32 -5.78 -19.12
C ALA A 55 -12.05 -4.46 -19.88
N ALA A 56 -10.81 -3.98 -19.85
CA ALA A 56 -10.37 -2.79 -20.56
C ALA A 56 -10.07 -3.03 -22.06
N ARG A 57 -10.13 -4.29 -22.52
CA ARG A 57 -9.76 -4.69 -23.89
C ARG A 57 -8.35 -4.25 -24.28
N VAL A 58 -7.40 -4.45 -23.39
CA VAL A 58 -5.97 -4.20 -23.60
C VAL A 58 -5.23 -5.53 -23.53
N GLU A 59 -4.37 -5.76 -24.52
CA GLU A 59 -3.51 -6.94 -24.53
C GLU A 59 -2.43 -6.82 -23.45
N PRO A 60 -2.05 -7.91 -22.78
CA PRO A 60 -0.98 -7.87 -21.77
C PRO A 60 0.32 -7.23 -22.27
N LYS A 61 0.72 -7.47 -23.52
CA LYS A 61 1.91 -6.88 -24.14
C LYS A 61 1.90 -5.36 -24.24
N ASP A 62 0.71 -4.74 -24.13
CA ASP A 62 0.48 -3.30 -24.14
C ASP A 62 0.18 -2.76 -22.73
N ALA A 63 0.56 -3.52 -21.69
CA ALA A 63 0.37 -3.17 -20.30
C ALA A 63 1.69 -2.97 -19.57
N VAL A 64 1.77 -1.92 -18.77
CA VAL A 64 2.86 -1.66 -17.83
C VAL A 64 2.35 -1.89 -16.42
N LEU A 65 3.02 -2.77 -15.66
CA LEU A 65 2.69 -3.04 -14.27
C LEU A 65 3.54 -2.16 -13.36
N TRP A 66 2.95 -1.13 -12.75
CA TRP A 66 3.67 -0.15 -11.96
C TRP A 66 3.52 -0.41 -10.47
N ALA A 67 4.52 -1.04 -9.86
CA ALA A 67 4.54 -1.33 -8.43
C ALA A 67 3.30 -2.08 -7.92
N ILE A 68 2.78 -3.02 -8.71
CA ILE A 68 1.64 -3.83 -8.28
C ILE A 68 2.02 -4.79 -7.15
N GLY A 69 1.05 -5.24 -6.39
CA GLY A 69 1.25 -6.28 -5.40
C GLY A 69 1.23 -7.69 -6.02
N ARG A 70 1.91 -8.63 -5.39
CA ARG A 70 1.89 -10.03 -5.84
C ARG A 70 0.51 -10.66 -5.61
N SER A 71 0.00 -10.59 -4.39
CA SER A 71 -1.35 -10.98 -4.03
C SER A 71 -1.77 -10.32 -2.73
N TRP A 72 -3.07 -10.09 -2.55
CA TRP A 72 -3.58 -9.55 -1.30
C TRP A 72 -3.93 -10.64 -0.27
N MET A 73 -4.03 -11.89 -0.70
CA MET A 73 -4.49 -13.03 0.11
C MET A 73 -3.34 -13.92 0.61
N CYS A 74 -2.13 -13.71 0.13
CA CYS A 74 -0.97 -14.60 0.25
C CYS A 74 -0.99 -15.70 1.30
N LYS A 75 -1.11 -16.90 0.80
CA LYS A 75 -0.21 -17.97 1.18
C LYS A 75 0.91 -17.95 0.13
N ASP A 76 2.14 -17.98 0.57
CA ASP A 76 3.33 -17.67 -0.24
C ASP A 76 3.54 -18.58 -1.46
N ASP A 77 2.84 -19.72 -1.54
CA ASP A 77 3.10 -20.79 -2.50
C ASP A 77 2.16 -20.79 -3.73
N ASP A 78 1.05 -20.02 -3.70
CA ASP A 78 -0.03 -20.17 -4.69
C ASP A 78 -0.08 -19.07 -5.77
N VAL A 79 0.85 -18.12 -5.78
CA VAL A 79 0.80 -17.00 -6.74
C VAL A 79 1.77 -17.23 -7.89
N PRO A 80 1.29 -17.31 -9.15
CA PRO A 80 2.16 -17.44 -10.31
C PRO A 80 3.19 -16.32 -10.37
N ALA A 81 4.39 -16.66 -10.77
CA ALA A 81 5.42 -15.66 -11.04
C ALA A 81 4.94 -14.76 -12.20
N ILE A 82 4.95 -13.45 -11.99
CA ILE A 82 4.60 -12.46 -13.05
C ILE A 82 5.55 -12.56 -14.23
N SER A 83 6.77 -13.05 -14.01
CA SER A 83 7.81 -13.22 -15.04
C SER A 83 7.40 -14.05 -16.26
N GLY A 84 6.30 -14.80 -16.19
CA GLY A 84 5.76 -15.57 -17.33
C GLY A 84 4.74 -14.81 -18.18
N LEU A 85 4.33 -13.62 -17.79
CA LEU A 85 3.30 -12.86 -18.51
C LEU A 85 3.94 -11.91 -19.52
N PRO A 86 3.43 -11.85 -20.76
CA PRO A 86 3.98 -11.02 -21.82
C PRO A 86 3.59 -9.54 -21.67
N HIS A 87 3.85 -8.94 -20.50
CA HIS A 87 3.65 -7.52 -20.31
C HIS A 87 4.72 -6.69 -21.03
N ALA A 88 4.39 -5.46 -21.40
CA ALA A 88 5.36 -4.53 -21.98
C ALA A 88 6.52 -4.29 -21.02
N ASP A 89 6.22 -4.05 -19.76
CA ASP A 89 7.19 -4.01 -18.67
C ASP A 89 6.48 -4.17 -17.32
N TRP A 90 7.25 -4.47 -16.25
CA TRP A 90 6.68 -4.68 -14.93
C TRP A 90 7.65 -4.40 -13.79
N GLY A 91 7.12 -3.90 -12.70
CA GLY A 91 7.80 -3.81 -11.41
C GLY A 91 6.85 -4.18 -10.27
N LEU A 92 7.37 -4.91 -9.28
CA LEU A 92 6.62 -5.38 -8.12
C LEU A 92 7.05 -4.67 -6.85
N ARG A 93 6.08 -4.31 -6.01
CA ARG A 93 6.36 -3.76 -4.67
C ARG A 93 6.70 -4.83 -3.63
N ASP A 94 6.31 -6.08 -3.87
CA ASP A 94 6.52 -7.18 -2.93
C ASP A 94 7.85 -7.87 -3.24
N ILE A 95 8.91 -7.53 -2.48
CA ILE A 95 10.29 -7.97 -2.73
C ILE A 95 10.43 -9.50 -2.67
N ASP A 96 9.62 -10.18 -1.86
CA ASP A 96 9.62 -11.64 -1.78
C ASP A 96 9.03 -12.31 -3.04
N GLY A 97 8.30 -11.55 -3.85
CA GLY A 97 7.75 -12.01 -5.14
C GLY A 97 8.67 -11.75 -6.32
N VAL A 98 9.81 -11.14 -6.10
CA VAL A 98 10.73 -10.71 -7.15
C VAL A 98 11.90 -11.68 -7.22
N VAL A 99 11.97 -12.48 -8.29
CA VAL A 99 13.10 -13.36 -8.57
C VAL A 99 14.32 -12.54 -8.96
N ASP A 100 14.10 -11.49 -9.74
CA ASP A 100 15.11 -10.53 -10.16
C ASP A 100 14.97 -9.24 -9.34
N LYS A 101 15.97 -8.90 -8.54
CA LYS A 101 15.95 -7.71 -7.66
C LYS A 101 15.77 -6.40 -8.43
N ASP A 102 16.16 -6.36 -9.69
CA ASP A 102 16.01 -5.20 -10.56
C ASP A 102 14.54 -4.92 -10.92
N ARG A 103 13.64 -5.87 -10.63
CA ARG A 103 12.21 -5.74 -10.80
C ARG A 103 11.47 -5.26 -9.54
N PHE A 104 12.19 -5.04 -8.46
CA PHE A 104 11.59 -4.41 -7.28
C PHE A 104 11.29 -2.94 -7.57
N LEU A 105 10.02 -2.58 -7.48
CA LEU A 105 9.55 -1.22 -7.65
C LEU A 105 8.65 -0.85 -6.45
N PRO A 106 9.08 0.05 -5.56
CA PRO A 106 8.28 0.44 -4.41
C PRO A 106 7.01 1.17 -4.86
N CYS A 107 5.97 1.11 -4.01
CA CYS A 107 4.71 1.79 -4.28
C CYS A 107 4.96 3.26 -4.65
N VAL A 108 4.38 3.71 -5.75
CA VAL A 108 4.57 5.06 -6.30
C VAL A 108 4.12 6.18 -5.36
N SER A 109 3.28 5.86 -4.36
CA SER A 109 2.87 6.83 -3.34
C SER A 109 4.02 7.33 -2.44
N CYS A 110 5.26 6.80 -2.59
CA CYS A 110 6.46 7.44 -2.04
C CYS A 110 6.74 8.83 -2.63
N LEU A 111 6.17 9.14 -3.79
CA LEU A 111 6.27 10.47 -4.41
C LEU A 111 5.32 11.51 -3.79
N HIS A 112 4.40 11.08 -2.91
CA HIS A 112 3.42 11.98 -2.32
C HIS A 112 4.10 13.02 -1.41
N PRO A 113 3.78 14.32 -1.55
CA PRO A 113 4.44 15.39 -0.79
C PRO A 113 4.17 15.35 0.71
N MET A 114 3.12 14.65 1.19
CA MET A 114 2.88 14.47 2.63
C MET A 114 4.06 13.80 3.37
N LEU A 115 4.92 13.07 2.65
CA LEU A 115 6.07 12.37 3.25
C LEU A 115 7.26 13.31 3.51
N ASP A 116 7.20 14.54 3.01
CA ASP A 116 8.20 15.58 3.25
C ASP A 116 7.81 16.49 4.43
N ASP A 117 6.57 16.37 4.94
CA ASP A 117 6.11 17.20 6.04
C ASP A 117 6.87 16.87 7.35
N ALA A 118 7.13 17.89 8.13
CA ALA A 118 7.69 17.70 9.47
C ALA A 118 6.66 17.06 10.42
N ILE A 119 7.17 16.26 11.34
CA ILE A 119 6.38 15.74 12.46
C ILE A 119 6.35 16.81 13.54
N ASP A 120 5.21 17.45 13.73
CA ASP A 120 5.07 18.58 14.67
C ASP A 120 4.57 18.12 16.05
N GLY A 121 3.89 16.98 16.11
CA GLY A 121 3.26 16.44 17.32
C GLY A 121 4.00 15.26 17.93
N ARG A 122 3.58 14.87 19.12
CA ARG A 122 4.12 13.71 19.86
C ARG A 122 3.04 12.66 20.18
N GLY A 123 1.92 12.70 19.46
CA GLY A 123 0.82 11.79 19.65
C GLY A 123 1.09 10.38 19.13
N THR A 124 0.14 9.50 19.42
CA THR A 124 0.05 8.16 18.80
C THR A 124 -1.21 8.11 17.95
N LEU A 125 -1.08 7.69 16.70
CA LEU A 125 -2.18 7.46 15.77
C LEU A 125 -2.51 5.98 15.70
N LEU A 126 -3.76 5.61 15.89
CA LEU A 126 -4.28 4.30 15.51
C LEU A 126 -4.89 4.43 14.10
N PHE A 127 -4.15 3.94 13.08
CA PHE A 127 -4.56 4.00 11.67
C PHE A 127 -4.96 2.62 11.16
N LEU A 128 -6.24 2.43 10.83
CA LEU A 128 -6.80 1.13 10.51
C LEU A 128 -7.30 1.03 9.07
N ASN A 129 -7.23 -0.19 8.54
CA ASN A 129 -7.89 -0.54 7.30
C ASN A 129 -9.41 -0.53 7.48
N ALA A 130 -10.15 0.18 6.62
CA ALA A 130 -11.61 0.30 6.69
C ALA A 130 -12.36 -0.93 6.18
N ASP A 131 -11.68 -1.83 5.45
CA ASP A 131 -12.30 -3.08 4.96
C ASP A 131 -12.76 -3.95 6.16
N PRO A 132 -14.06 -4.26 6.29
CA PRO A 132 -14.59 -5.04 7.40
C PRO A 132 -14.09 -6.49 7.43
N ARG A 133 -13.50 -6.98 6.33
CA ARG A 133 -12.81 -8.27 6.27
C ARG A 133 -11.45 -8.22 6.98
N VAL A 134 -10.85 -7.03 7.09
CA VAL A 134 -9.57 -6.75 7.73
C VAL A 134 -9.77 -6.20 9.13
N THR A 135 -10.69 -5.23 9.28
CA THR A 135 -11.06 -4.64 10.58
C THR A 135 -12.54 -4.90 10.85
N PRO A 136 -12.89 -6.00 11.53
CA PRO A 136 -14.29 -6.34 11.79
C PRO A 136 -15.02 -5.24 12.56
N ARG A 137 -16.26 -4.92 12.15
CA ARG A 137 -17.06 -3.82 12.74
C ARG A 137 -17.19 -3.90 14.26
N ARG A 138 -17.26 -5.10 14.82
CA ARG A 138 -17.34 -5.30 16.30
C ARG A 138 -16.05 -4.84 16.99
N GLU A 139 -14.88 -5.12 16.39
CA GLU A 139 -13.60 -4.72 16.95
C GLU A 139 -13.31 -3.25 16.72
N LEU A 140 -13.75 -2.70 15.61
CA LEU A 140 -13.64 -1.28 15.31
C LEU A 140 -14.18 -0.41 16.45
N ARG A 141 -15.33 -0.79 17.03
CA ARG A 141 -15.91 -0.06 18.19
C ARG A 141 -15.02 -0.17 19.43
N ALA A 142 -14.46 -1.35 19.70
CA ALA A 142 -13.56 -1.55 20.82
C ALA A 142 -12.24 -0.79 20.63
N LEU A 143 -11.70 -0.80 19.41
CA LEU A 143 -10.48 -0.08 19.06
C LEU A 143 -10.65 1.44 19.14
N ARG A 144 -11.80 1.98 18.74
CA ARG A 144 -12.12 3.41 18.93
C ARG A 144 -12.17 3.78 20.42
N LYS A 145 -12.83 2.97 21.25
CA LYS A 145 -12.85 3.19 22.69
C LYS A 145 -11.45 3.10 23.32
N MET A 146 -10.64 2.15 22.86
CA MET A 146 -9.25 2.01 23.29
C MET A 146 -8.44 3.25 22.94
N ALA A 147 -8.52 3.72 21.69
CA ALA A 147 -7.83 4.93 21.25
C ALA A 147 -8.26 6.15 22.07
N GLN A 148 -9.55 6.33 22.28
CA GLN A 148 -10.08 7.42 23.10
C GLN A 148 -9.57 7.36 24.56
N ALA A 149 -9.61 6.17 25.18
CA ALA A 149 -9.16 5.99 26.56
C ALA A 149 -7.66 6.25 26.75
N ARG A 150 -6.88 6.12 25.68
CA ARG A 150 -5.43 6.33 25.67
C ARG A 150 -5.00 7.69 25.13
N GLY A 151 -5.95 8.53 24.74
CA GLY A 151 -5.67 9.83 24.12
C GLY A 151 -5.00 9.71 22.75
N TRP A 152 -5.19 8.58 22.04
CA TRP A 152 -4.66 8.40 20.70
C TRP A 152 -5.54 9.03 19.63
N GLY A 153 -4.92 9.54 18.58
CA GLY A 153 -5.62 9.83 17.33
C GLY A 153 -6.21 8.55 16.73
N PHE A 154 -7.32 8.67 16.05
CA PHE A 154 -7.98 7.54 15.36
C PHE A 154 -8.33 7.93 13.94
N LEU A 155 -7.91 7.12 12.97
CA LEU A 155 -8.21 7.32 11.56
C LEU A 155 -8.33 5.97 10.84
N GLN A 156 -9.10 5.91 9.78
CA GLN A 156 -9.19 4.76 8.88
C GLN A 156 -8.77 5.17 7.46
N ASN A 157 -8.39 4.21 6.64
CA ASN A 157 -7.90 4.47 5.29
C ASN A 157 -8.99 4.86 4.27
N ASP A 158 -10.24 5.02 4.70
CA ASP A 158 -11.32 5.68 3.96
C ASP A 158 -11.32 7.21 4.11
N CYS A 159 -10.32 7.75 4.77
CA CYS A 159 -10.14 9.18 5.03
C CYS A 159 -9.75 9.98 3.77
N SER A 160 -9.80 11.30 3.89
CA SER A 160 -9.25 12.21 2.87
C SER A 160 -7.73 12.33 2.97
N ASP A 161 -7.10 12.77 1.88
CA ASP A 161 -5.67 13.10 1.84
C ASP A 161 -5.28 14.12 2.91
N SER A 162 -6.03 15.20 3.04
CA SER A 162 -5.80 16.23 4.04
C SER A 162 -5.90 15.71 5.48
N ALA A 163 -6.84 14.78 5.75
CA ALA A 163 -6.95 14.15 7.05
C ALA A 163 -5.74 13.24 7.35
N MET A 164 -5.28 12.47 6.36
CA MET A 164 -4.09 11.64 6.51
C MET A 164 -2.83 12.47 6.72
N ARG A 165 -2.63 13.51 5.91
CA ARG A 165 -1.51 14.45 6.04
C ARG A 165 -1.46 15.10 7.42
N ARG A 166 -2.62 15.59 7.90
CA ARG A 166 -2.73 16.16 9.25
C ARG A 166 -2.41 15.13 10.33
N ALA A 167 -2.90 13.89 10.18
CA ALA A 167 -2.68 12.84 11.15
C ALA A 167 -1.19 12.45 11.24
N LEU A 168 -0.48 12.37 10.11
CA LEU A 168 0.96 12.14 10.10
C LEU A 168 1.70 13.26 10.82
N ARG A 169 1.40 14.52 10.55
CA ARG A 169 2.07 15.66 11.20
C ARG A 169 1.88 15.71 12.71
N LEU A 170 0.70 15.37 13.20
CA LEU A 170 0.34 15.49 14.63
C LEU A 170 0.79 14.33 15.51
N ASN A 171 1.27 13.23 14.94
CA ASN A 171 1.60 12.03 15.68
C ASN A 171 3.02 11.59 15.37
N GLU A 172 3.79 11.23 16.39
CA GLU A 172 5.13 10.68 16.29
C GLU A 172 5.11 9.17 16.08
N ARG A 173 4.05 8.51 16.56
CA ARG A 173 3.87 7.07 16.58
C ARG A 173 2.62 6.64 15.81
N ILE A 174 2.72 5.53 15.10
CA ILE A 174 1.59 4.97 14.34
C ILE A 174 1.43 3.49 14.67
N ILE A 175 0.25 3.11 15.13
CA ILE A 175 -0.16 1.71 15.25
C ILE A 175 -1.08 1.41 14.08
N THR A 176 -0.79 0.36 13.30
CA THR A 176 -1.56 0.13 12.08
C THR A 176 -1.70 -1.33 11.67
N ASN A 177 -2.82 -1.64 11.02
CA ASN A 177 -3.03 -2.84 10.23
C ASN A 177 -3.20 -2.51 8.73
N SER A 178 -2.88 -1.28 8.33
CA SER A 178 -2.90 -0.85 6.94
C SER A 178 -1.49 -0.90 6.34
N PHE A 179 -1.34 -1.50 5.15
CA PHE A 179 -0.06 -1.50 4.43
C PHE A 179 0.46 -0.07 4.22
N HIS A 180 -0.39 0.82 3.73
CA HIS A 180 0.00 2.21 3.48
C HIS A 180 0.24 3.00 4.77
N GLY A 181 -0.46 2.68 5.85
CA GLY A 181 -0.16 3.24 7.16
C GLY A 181 1.25 2.91 7.63
N ALA A 182 1.68 1.66 7.46
CA ALA A 182 3.06 1.25 7.74
C ALA A 182 4.06 1.87 6.75
N TYR A 183 3.75 1.82 5.46
CA TYR A 183 4.61 2.34 4.39
C TYR A 183 4.89 3.83 4.53
N TRP A 184 3.84 4.63 4.65
CA TRP A 184 3.98 6.08 4.78
C TRP A 184 4.58 6.48 6.14
N GLY A 185 4.15 5.83 7.22
CA GLY A 185 4.69 6.10 8.55
C GLY A 185 6.20 5.88 8.61
N LEU A 186 6.69 4.74 8.13
CA LEU A 186 8.13 4.44 8.12
C LEU A 186 8.91 5.40 7.21
N LEU A 187 8.40 5.69 6.00
CA LEU A 187 9.08 6.58 5.06
C LEU A 187 9.12 8.04 5.53
N SER A 188 8.13 8.50 6.29
CA SER A 188 8.13 9.84 6.88
C SER A 188 8.81 9.93 8.25
N GLY A 189 9.39 8.85 8.74
CA GLY A 189 10.24 8.86 9.94
C GLY A 189 9.52 8.60 11.26
N HIS A 190 8.30 8.07 11.23
CA HIS A 190 7.56 7.68 12.43
C HIS A 190 8.07 6.38 13.04
N GLU A 191 7.86 6.20 14.33
CA GLU A 191 7.85 4.90 14.97
C GLU A 191 6.53 4.19 14.64
N VAL A 192 6.61 2.98 14.07
CA VAL A 192 5.43 2.25 13.60
C VAL A 192 5.33 0.89 14.26
N ALA A 193 4.16 0.59 14.83
CA ALA A 193 3.83 -0.74 15.35
C ALA A 193 2.80 -1.40 14.40
N ILE A 194 3.13 -2.60 13.90
CA ILE A 194 2.38 -3.24 12.82
C ILE A 194 1.60 -4.45 13.34
N ALA A 195 0.28 -4.41 13.16
CA ALA A 195 -0.58 -5.60 13.28
C ALA A 195 -0.82 -6.17 11.88
N GLY A 196 0.10 -7.01 11.41
CA GLY A 196 0.10 -7.56 10.05
C GLY A 196 -0.82 -8.77 9.90
N TYR A 197 -1.43 -8.92 8.71
CA TYR A 197 -2.33 -10.04 8.41
C TYR A 197 -1.99 -10.76 7.09
N SER A 198 -0.95 -10.33 6.40
CA SER A 198 -0.50 -10.93 5.15
C SER A 198 1.00 -10.71 4.92
N SER A 199 1.59 -11.46 4.03
CA SER A 199 3.02 -11.40 3.66
C SER A 199 3.47 -10.03 3.13
N LYS A 200 2.55 -9.19 2.62
CA LYS A 200 2.90 -7.85 2.15
C LYS A 200 3.58 -6.97 3.21
N PHE A 201 3.30 -7.19 4.51
CA PHE A 201 3.97 -6.46 5.58
C PHE A 201 5.40 -6.98 5.80
N THR A 202 5.59 -8.30 5.77
CA THR A 202 6.93 -8.90 5.83
C THR A 202 7.78 -8.44 4.65
N SER A 203 7.20 -8.47 3.45
CA SER A 203 7.85 -7.98 2.24
C SER A 203 8.20 -6.49 2.33
N LEU A 204 7.32 -5.67 2.91
CA LEU A 204 7.59 -4.25 3.16
C LEU A 204 8.81 -4.06 4.09
N LEU A 205 8.81 -4.73 5.24
CA LEU A 205 9.91 -4.61 6.20
C LEU A 205 11.24 -5.03 5.58
N LYS A 206 11.24 -6.14 4.84
CA LYS A 206 12.41 -6.61 4.11
C LYS A 206 12.90 -5.62 3.05
N ALA A 207 11.98 -5.00 2.29
CA ALA A 207 12.32 -3.98 1.29
C ALA A 207 12.94 -2.72 1.92
N LEU A 208 12.57 -2.43 3.18
CA LEU A 208 13.10 -1.33 3.97
C LEU A 208 14.42 -1.69 4.70
N GLY A 209 14.89 -2.94 4.61
CA GLY A 209 16.07 -3.41 5.31
C GLY A 209 15.85 -3.59 6.82
N LEU A 210 14.60 -3.69 7.25
CA LEU A 210 14.22 -3.98 8.63
C LEU A 210 14.11 -5.49 8.78
N GLU A 211 15.13 -6.11 9.36
CA GLU A 211 15.10 -7.51 9.70
C GLU A 211 13.95 -7.75 10.70
N TYR A 212 13.15 -8.74 10.44
CA TYR A 212 12.04 -9.28 11.20
C TYR A 212 11.76 -8.54 12.51
N ALA A 213 11.35 -7.30 12.43
CA ALA A 213 10.73 -6.64 13.55
C ALA A 213 9.52 -7.51 13.93
N GLU A 214 9.43 -7.89 15.18
CA GLU A 214 8.31 -8.67 15.67
C GLU A 214 7.01 -7.95 15.30
N MET A 215 6.30 -8.52 14.37
CA MET A 215 5.03 -8.03 13.91
C MET A 215 3.94 -8.89 14.52
N ALA A 216 3.00 -8.30 15.26
CA ALA A 216 1.86 -9.07 15.73
C ALA A 216 1.04 -9.52 14.51
N ARG A 217 0.98 -10.82 14.30
CA ARG A 217 0.14 -11.42 13.26
C ARG A 217 -1.24 -11.70 13.81
N TYR A 218 -2.27 -11.37 13.05
CA TYR A 218 -3.62 -11.80 13.33
C TYR A 218 -4.24 -12.44 12.08
N GLU A 219 -5.07 -13.45 12.29
CA GLU A 219 -5.81 -14.03 11.19
C GLU A 219 -6.99 -13.13 10.83
N LYS A 220 -7.14 -12.85 9.54
CA LYS A 220 -8.37 -12.25 9.02
C LYS A 220 -9.55 -13.11 9.44
N ALA A 221 -10.66 -12.48 9.78
CA ALA A 221 -11.91 -13.19 9.98
C ALA A 221 -12.29 -13.93 8.68
N ARG A 222 -11.85 -15.19 8.56
CA ARG A 222 -12.42 -16.11 7.56
C ARG A 222 -13.92 -16.17 7.82
N ARG A 223 -14.75 -16.34 6.79
CA ARG A 223 -16.14 -16.77 6.95
C ARG A 223 -16.11 -18.10 7.70
N ARG A 224 -16.10 -18.02 9.03
CA ARG A 224 -16.21 -19.21 9.88
C ARG A 224 -17.65 -19.65 9.82
N SER A 225 -17.89 -20.94 9.62
CA SER A 225 -19.23 -21.51 9.74
C SER A 225 -19.78 -21.17 11.14
N LEU A 226 -21.07 -20.99 11.26
CA LEU A 226 -21.78 -20.74 12.53
C LEU A 226 -21.33 -21.67 13.69
N PHE A 227 -20.89 -22.87 13.36
CA PHE A 227 -20.43 -23.88 14.33
C PHE A 227 -19.12 -23.49 15.06
N SER A 228 -18.20 -22.76 14.39
CA SER A 228 -16.95 -22.32 15.04
C SER A 228 -17.14 -21.17 16.03
N TYR A 229 -18.32 -20.56 16.01
CA TYR A 229 -18.69 -19.43 16.89
C TYR A 229 -19.03 -19.89 18.32
N VAL A 230 -19.53 -21.11 18.46
CA VAL A 230 -20.01 -21.66 19.74
C VAL A 230 -18.86 -22.29 20.54
N VAL A 231 -17.82 -22.78 19.88
CA VAL A 231 -16.74 -23.55 20.54
C VAL A 231 -15.53 -22.67 20.92
N CYS A 232 -15.29 -21.59 20.22
CA CYS A 232 -14.21 -20.65 20.54
C CYS A 232 -14.79 -19.30 20.89
N GLY A 233 -15.01 -19.01 22.15
CA GLY A 233 -15.23 -17.65 22.68
C GLY A 233 -14.04 -16.71 22.44
N ALA A 234 -13.22 -16.98 21.42
CA ALA A 234 -12.05 -16.27 21.03
C ALA A 234 -12.46 -14.90 20.47
N ARG A 235 -12.18 -13.87 21.23
CA ARG A 235 -12.06 -12.50 20.74
C ARG A 235 -11.21 -12.57 19.48
N SER A 236 -11.68 -12.02 18.35
CA SER A 236 -10.86 -12.01 17.15
C SER A 236 -9.57 -11.24 17.45
N GLY A 237 -8.45 -11.73 16.93
CA GLY A 237 -7.13 -11.35 17.39
C GLY A 237 -6.68 -9.91 17.12
N LEU A 238 -7.48 -9.04 16.45
CA LEU A 238 -7.03 -7.70 16.11
C LEU A 238 -6.89 -6.78 17.33
N CYS A 239 -7.93 -6.72 18.21
CA CYS A 239 -7.83 -5.90 19.42
C CYS A 239 -6.66 -6.34 20.31
N GLN A 240 -6.47 -7.66 20.46
CA GLN A 240 -5.35 -8.20 21.22
C GLN A 240 -4.00 -7.91 20.54
N SER A 241 -3.95 -8.00 19.23
CA SER A 241 -2.74 -7.67 18.45
C SER A 241 -2.38 -6.19 18.55
N ILE A 242 -3.35 -5.30 18.44
CA ILE A 242 -3.15 -3.85 18.63
C ILE A 242 -2.69 -3.54 20.07
N ASP A 243 -3.33 -4.15 21.05
CA ASP A 243 -2.95 -3.98 22.45
C ASP A 243 -1.53 -4.49 22.72
N ARG A 244 -1.18 -5.65 22.18
CA ARG A 244 0.15 -6.24 22.29
C ARG A 244 1.22 -5.37 21.66
N VAL A 245 1.02 -4.88 20.43
CA VAL A 245 2.02 -4.04 19.75
C VAL A 245 2.14 -2.66 20.39
N ALA A 246 1.07 -2.17 21.01
CA ALA A 246 1.08 -0.89 21.71
C ALA A 246 1.87 -0.90 23.01
N HIS A 247 1.93 -2.05 23.70
CA HIS A 247 2.59 -2.20 25.01
C HIS A 247 3.95 -2.92 24.95
N GLY A 248 4.23 -3.62 23.83
CA GLY A 248 5.50 -4.32 23.65
C GLY A 248 6.54 -3.46 22.95
N ASP A 249 7.78 -3.96 22.94
CA ASP A 249 8.90 -3.35 22.17
C ASP A 249 8.82 -3.70 20.69
N MET A 250 7.61 -3.57 20.12
CA MET A 250 7.32 -3.93 18.72
C MET A 250 7.30 -2.70 17.80
N TRP A 251 7.88 -1.62 18.25
CA TRP A 251 8.02 -0.40 17.47
C TRP A 251 9.20 -0.50 16.53
N VAL A 252 8.99 -0.15 15.28
CA VAL A 252 10.02 -0.09 14.26
C VAL A 252 10.12 1.31 13.68
N SER A 253 11.32 1.74 13.42
CA SER A 253 11.61 2.99 12.74
C SER A 253 12.75 2.80 11.72
N LEU A 254 12.83 3.68 10.76
CA LEU A 254 13.94 3.69 9.81
C LEU A 254 15.05 4.61 10.34
N PRO A 255 16.28 4.11 10.53
CA PRO A 255 17.41 4.94 10.96
C PRO A 255 17.68 6.12 10.02
N SER A 256 17.32 5.96 8.74
CA SER A 256 17.53 6.96 7.69
C SER A 256 16.32 7.01 6.75
N SER A 257 15.13 7.37 7.27
CA SER A 257 13.90 7.43 6.48
C SER A 257 14.03 8.28 5.22
N LYS A 258 14.68 9.44 5.31
CA LYS A 258 14.94 10.34 4.18
C LYS A 258 15.77 9.68 3.07
N ALA A 259 16.80 8.92 3.43
CA ALA A 259 17.64 8.22 2.44
C ALA A 259 16.84 7.09 1.73
N VAL A 260 16.05 6.33 2.50
CA VAL A 260 15.17 5.29 1.94
C VAL A 260 14.10 5.90 1.05
N LEU A 261 13.47 7.00 1.48
CA LEU A 261 12.48 7.72 0.68
C LEU A 261 13.08 8.22 -0.63
N ALA A 262 14.27 8.84 -0.59
CA ALA A 262 14.99 9.30 -1.78
C ALA A 262 15.29 8.13 -2.74
N ARG A 263 15.78 6.99 -2.21
CA ARG A 263 16.00 5.77 -3.00
C ARG A 263 14.71 5.27 -3.67
N PHE A 264 13.60 5.23 -2.94
CA PHE A 264 12.32 4.74 -3.48
C PHE A 264 11.75 5.67 -4.56
N ARG A 265 11.89 6.97 -4.37
CA ARG A 265 11.57 7.97 -5.38
C ARG A 265 12.41 7.80 -6.64
N HIS A 266 13.73 7.62 -6.47
CA HIS A 266 14.64 7.39 -7.58
C HIS A 266 14.27 6.14 -8.39
N LEU A 267 13.91 5.03 -7.74
CA LEU A 267 13.46 3.83 -8.44
C LEU A 267 12.21 4.07 -9.32
N ASN A 268 11.24 4.84 -8.83
CA ASN A 268 10.06 5.19 -9.63
C ASN A 268 10.40 6.12 -10.79
N LEU A 269 11.30 7.07 -10.62
CA LEU A 269 11.78 7.95 -11.68
C LEU A 269 12.56 7.15 -12.74
N ALA A 270 13.47 6.29 -12.31
CA ALA A 270 14.24 5.43 -13.22
C ALA A 270 13.35 4.48 -14.02
N PHE A 271 12.29 3.93 -13.39
CA PHE A 271 11.30 3.11 -14.08
C PHE A 271 10.53 3.92 -15.13
N ALA A 272 10.13 5.15 -14.81
CA ALA A 272 9.49 6.07 -15.77
C ALA A 272 10.38 6.33 -16.98
N GLU A 273 11.67 6.64 -16.76
CA GLU A 273 12.64 6.85 -17.83
C GLU A 273 12.86 5.58 -18.67
N ALA A 274 12.86 4.40 -18.05
CA ALA A 274 12.98 3.13 -18.76
C ALA A 274 11.81 2.92 -19.73
N GLN A 275 10.59 3.32 -19.37
CA GLN A 275 9.43 3.23 -20.25
C GLN A 275 9.55 4.14 -21.50
N VAL A 276 10.15 5.32 -21.36
CA VAL A 276 10.43 6.21 -22.48
C VAL A 276 11.53 5.61 -23.38
N ARG A 277 12.62 5.11 -22.78
CA ARG A 277 13.70 4.46 -23.56
C ARG A 277 13.22 3.22 -24.33
N ALA A 278 12.28 2.46 -23.76
CA ALA A 278 11.67 1.31 -24.43
C ALA A 278 10.64 1.68 -25.51
N GLY A 279 10.33 2.98 -25.68
CA GLY A 279 9.32 3.46 -26.63
C GLY A 279 7.88 3.13 -26.22
N THR A 280 7.65 2.75 -24.97
CA THR A 280 6.30 2.50 -24.43
C THR A 280 5.50 3.80 -24.41
N PHE A 281 6.14 4.89 -23.99
CA PHE A 281 5.60 6.25 -24.01
C PHE A 281 6.55 7.19 -24.76
N ALA A 282 6.01 8.22 -25.39
CA ALA A 282 6.82 9.28 -26.00
C ALA A 282 7.51 10.13 -24.93
N ALA A 283 6.82 10.39 -23.82
CA ALA A 283 7.40 11.01 -22.64
C ALA A 283 6.65 10.58 -21.37
N VAL A 284 7.39 10.50 -20.26
CA VAL A 284 6.86 10.42 -18.90
C VAL A 284 7.60 11.45 -18.07
N ARG A 285 6.88 12.45 -17.54
CA ARG A 285 7.48 13.57 -16.80
C ARG A 285 6.89 13.63 -15.40
N PRO A 286 7.70 13.89 -14.36
CA PRO A 286 7.15 14.21 -13.04
C PRO A 286 6.16 15.37 -13.15
N SER A 287 4.99 15.23 -12.54
CA SER A 287 4.01 16.30 -12.43
C SER A 287 3.96 16.81 -10.99
N SER A 288 3.63 18.10 -10.82
CA SER A 288 3.25 18.58 -9.50
C SER A 288 2.02 17.79 -9.04
N PHE A 289 2.12 17.20 -7.85
CA PHE A 289 0.99 16.51 -7.25
C PHE A 289 -0.18 17.48 -7.15
N SER A 290 -1.26 17.20 -7.84
CA SER A 290 -2.52 17.90 -7.66
C SER A 290 -3.39 17.04 -6.76
N PRO A 291 -3.84 17.53 -5.58
CA PRO A 291 -4.81 16.81 -4.79
C PRO A 291 -6.02 16.55 -5.67
N ILE A 292 -6.43 15.30 -5.74
CA ILE A 292 -7.65 14.97 -6.45
C ILE A 292 -8.78 15.47 -5.56
N ASP A 293 -9.51 16.46 -6.05
CA ASP A 293 -10.86 16.72 -5.58
C ASP A 293 -11.71 15.50 -5.97
N ILE A 294 -11.63 14.46 -5.14
CA ILE A 294 -12.51 13.30 -5.23
C ILE A 294 -13.82 13.75 -4.57
N ARG A 295 -14.73 14.27 -5.40
CA ARG A 295 -16.13 14.48 -5.06
C ARG A 295 -16.86 13.16 -4.90
#